data_ab7457f191c40142d4753feb048ae493
#
_entry.id   ab7457f191c40142d4753feb048ae493
#
_cell.length_a   1.000
_cell.length_b   1.000
_cell.length_c   1.000
_cell.angle_alpha   90.00
_cell.angle_beta   90.00
_cell.angle_gamma   90.00
#
_symmetry.space_group_name_H-M   'P 1'
#
loop_
_entity.id
_entity.type
_entity.pdbx_description
1 polymer ?
#
loop_
_entity_poly.entity_id
_entity_poly.type
_entity_poly.pdbx_seq_one_letter_code
_entity_poly.pdbx_strand_id
1 'polypeptide(L)'
;MDADEIGSLVVAAADGEAGAWTTLVEHFTGLVWSIAGSYGLSRADSADVVQVTWLRLVEHLGRLKDPSRVGAWLVTTARRECLRLLRAANREIPTDDDHSLEAAERSPTPEAMLLRTERARIIWRAFRRLEARCQELLRALLLAQPTMSYAEVAEAFGMPIGSIGPIRARCLDQLRRKLGSDVSFSD
;
A
#
# COMPACT_ATOMS: atom_id res chain seq x y z
N MET A 1 -14.58 12.36 -4.05
CA MET A 1 -14.21 12.94 -5.36
C MET A 1 -14.40 11.87 -6.42
N ASP A 2 -15.07 12.20 -7.51
CA ASP A 2 -15.19 11.31 -8.65
C ASP A 2 -13.97 11.41 -9.59
N ALA A 3 -13.94 10.58 -10.64
CA ALA A 3 -12.77 10.51 -11.54
C ALA A 3 -12.57 11.81 -12.35
N ASP A 4 -13.66 12.49 -12.71
CA ASP A 4 -13.61 13.72 -13.50
C ASP A 4 -13.13 14.90 -12.65
N GLU A 5 -13.58 14.97 -11.38
CA GLU A 5 -13.10 15.94 -10.40
C GLU A 5 -11.59 15.77 -10.14
N ILE A 6 -11.13 14.53 -9.98
CA ILE A 6 -9.71 14.22 -9.82
C ILE A 6 -8.91 14.64 -11.05
N GLY A 7 -9.41 14.31 -12.24
CA GLY A 7 -8.76 14.70 -13.50
C GLY A 7 -8.60 16.20 -13.63
N SER A 8 -9.65 16.95 -13.30
CA SER A 8 -9.62 18.42 -13.34
C SER A 8 -8.63 19.01 -12.35
N LEU A 9 -8.55 18.47 -11.12
CA LEU A 9 -7.56 18.88 -10.12
C LEU A 9 -6.12 18.61 -10.57
N VAL A 10 -5.89 17.47 -11.22
CA VAL A 10 -4.55 17.13 -11.74
C VAL A 10 -4.12 18.11 -12.82
N VAL A 11 -5.01 18.49 -13.74
CA VAL A 11 -4.73 19.50 -14.77
C VAL A 11 -4.44 20.85 -14.15
N ALA A 12 -5.29 21.32 -13.23
CA ALA A 12 -5.10 22.60 -12.53
C ALA A 12 -3.78 22.63 -11.74
N ALA A 13 -3.43 21.53 -11.07
CA ALA A 13 -2.15 21.42 -10.37
C ALA A 13 -0.96 21.41 -11.33
N ALA A 14 -1.09 20.83 -12.53
CA ALA A 14 -0.06 20.85 -13.56
C ALA A 14 0.16 22.28 -14.11
N ASP A 15 -0.90 23.09 -14.14
CA ASP A 15 -0.86 24.50 -14.54
C ASP A 15 -0.36 25.42 -13.41
N GLY A 16 0.01 24.85 -12.25
CA GLY A 16 0.62 25.57 -11.13
C GLY A 16 -0.37 26.09 -10.09
N GLU A 17 -1.62 25.63 -10.09
CA GLU A 17 -2.63 26.01 -9.09
C GLU A 17 -2.36 25.33 -7.75
N ALA A 18 -1.83 26.09 -6.78
CA ALA A 18 -1.44 25.57 -5.47
C ALA A 18 -2.61 24.95 -4.68
N GLY A 19 -3.82 25.49 -4.83
CA GLY A 19 -5.03 24.94 -4.18
C GLY A 19 -5.39 23.54 -4.69
N ALA A 20 -5.30 23.32 -6.00
CA ALA A 20 -5.53 22.02 -6.62
C ALA A 20 -4.48 21.00 -6.16
N TRP A 21 -3.20 21.39 -6.09
CA TRP A 21 -2.14 20.55 -5.54
C TRP A 21 -2.42 20.16 -4.08
N THR A 22 -2.77 21.11 -3.22
CA THR A 22 -3.07 20.86 -1.81
C THR A 22 -4.21 19.85 -1.67
N THR A 23 -5.28 20.03 -2.45
CA THR A 23 -6.43 19.12 -2.44
C THR A 23 -6.06 17.69 -2.85
N LEU A 24 -5.22 17.53 -3.89
CA LEU A 24 -4.71 16.23 -4.31
C LEU A 24 -3.87 15.57 -3.20
N VAL A 25 -2.97 16.33 -2.58
CA VAL A 25 -2.12 15.82 -1.50
C VAL A 25 -2.96 15.38 -0.32
N GLU A 26 -3.91 16.19 0.14
CA GLU A 26 -4.81 15.85 1.24
C GLU A 26 -5.62 14.58 0.93
N HIS A 27 -6.15 14.47 -0.29
CA HIS A 27 -6.97 13.33 -0.70
C HIS A 27 -6.19 12.01 -0.76
N PHE A 28 -4.97 12.03 -1.30
CA PHE A 28 -4.21 10.81 -1.57
C PHE A 28 -3.11 10.49 -0.55
N THR A 29 -2.78 11.38 0.39
CA THR A 29 -1.72 11.14 1.39
C THR A 29 -2.00 9.89 2.23
N GLY A 30 -3.24 9.69 2.69
CA GLY A 30 -3.63 8.50 3.43
C GLY A 30 -3.44 7.20 2.64
N LEU A 31 -3.73 7.23 1.32
CA LEU A 31 -3.51 6.11 0.41
C LEU A 31 -2.01 5.76 0.31
N VAL A 32 -1.17 6.75 0.04
CA VAL A 32 0.28 6.53 -0.13
C VAL A 32 0.91 6.03 1.17
N TRP A 33 0.54 6.58 2.33
CA TRP A 33 0.96 6.09 3.65
C TRP A 33 0.52 4.66 3.93
N SER A 34 -0.72 4.32 3.59
CA SER A 34 -1.25 2.96 3.75
C SER A 34 -0.45 1.94 2.94
N ILE A 35 -0.07 2.30 1.71
CA ILE A 35 0.77 1.45 0.86
C ILE A 35 2.16 1.30 1.49
N ALA A 36 2.83 2.39 1.84
CA ALA A 36 4.17 2.34 2.44
C ALA A 36 4.19 1.48 3.71
N GLY A 37 3.26 1.73 4.64
CA GLY A 37 3.14 0.95 5.88
C GLY A 37 2.82 -0.53 5.65
N SER A 38 2.12 -0.87 4.56
CA SER A 38 1.77 -2.26 4.25
C SER A 38 2.95 -3.14 3.83
N TYR A 39 4.10 -2.55 3.50
CA TYR A 39 5.32 -3.27 3.13
C TYR A 39 6.21 -3.61 4.34
N GLY A 40 5.80 -3.27 5.57
CA GLY A 40 6.59 -3.55 6.78
C GLY A 40 7.87 -2.72 6.86
N LEU A 41 7.91 -1.58 6.17
CA LEU A 41 8.99 -0.61 6.26
C LEU A 41 8.95 0.10 7.62
N SER A 42 10.11 0.59 8.06
CA SER A 42 10.18 1.49 9.20
C SER A 42 9.35 2.75 8.95
N ARG A 43 9.03 3.51 10.03
CA ARG A 43 8.33 4.78 9.87
C ARG A 43 9.13 5.79 9.03
N ALA A 44 10.45 5.80 9.19
CA ALA A 44 11.34 6.66 8.43
C ALA A 44 11.32 6.28 6.95
N ASP A 45 11.52 4.99 6.62
CA ASP A 45 11.48 4.50 5.23
C ASP A 45 10.10 4.74 4.58
N SER A 46 9.03 4.56 5.37
CA SER A 46 7.67 4.86 4.88
C SER A 46 7.49 6.34 4.55
N ALA A 47 8.05 7.25 5.37
CA ALA A 47 8.04 8.67 5.10
C ALA A 47 8.83 9.00 3.82
N ASP A 48 9.98 8.37 3.64
CA ASP A 48 10.80 8.53 2.43
C ASP A 48 10.05 8.06 1.17
N VAL A 49 9.38 6.90 1.24
CA VAL A 49 8.52 6.44 0.13
C VAL A 49 7.43 7.45 -0.19
N VAL A 50 6.75 7.98 0.82
CA VAL A 50 5.70 8.98 0.63
C VAL A 50 6.27 10.23 -0.04
N GLN A 51 7.38 10.74 0.48
CA GLN A 51 8.03 11.94 -0.07
C GLN A 51 8.47 11.73 -1.52
N VAL A 52 9.16 10.63 -1.82
CA VAL A 52 9.62 10.31 -3.17
C VAL A 52 8.44 10.13 -4.13
N THR A 53 7.35 9.51 -3.67
CA THR A 53 6.15 9.35 -4.49
C THR A 53 5.56 10.70 -4.91
N TRP A 54 5.48 11.66 -3.99
CA TRP A 54 5.00 13.00 -4.29
C TRP A 54 5.96 13.79 -5.19
N LEU A 55 7.25 13.70 -4.96
CA LEU A 55 8.26 14.33 -5.84
C LEU A 55 8.14 13.82 -7.28
N ARG A 56 8.00 12.50 -7.44
CA ARG A 56 7.78 11.90 -8.77
C ARG A 56 6.47 12.34 -9.41
N LEU A 57 5.41 12.55 -8.62
CA LEU A 57 4.17 13.09 -9.17
C LEU A 57 4.38 14.48 -9.71
N VAL A 58 5.06 15.37 -8.99
CA VAL A 58 5.39 16.73 -9.47
C VAL A 58 6.13 16.67 -10.81
N GLU A 59 7.13 15.78 -10.93
CA GLU A 59 7.91 15.64 -12.17
C GLU A 59 7.09 15.12 -13.36
N HIS A 60 6.00 14.39 -13.09
CA HIS A 60 5.23 13.71 -14.11
C HIS A 60 3.82 14.26 -14.32
N LEU A 61 3.40 15.25 -13.52
CA LEU A 61 2.02 15.73 -13.46
C LEU A 61 1.49 16.12 -14.86
N GLY A 62 2.27 16.93 -15.59
CA GLY A 62 1.93 17.38 -16.95
C GLY A 62 2.11 16.32 -18.06
N ARG A 63 2.55 15.10 -17.71
CA ARG A 63 2.80 14.01 -18.66
C ARG A 63 1.89 12.80 -18.42
N LEU A 64 0.97 12.88 -17.47
CA LEU A 64 0.01 11.81 -17.19
C LEU A 64 -0.94 11.66 -18.40
N LYS A 65 -0.95 10.46 -18.98
CA LYS A 65 -1.82 10.16 -20.14
C LYS A 65 -3.30 10.24 -19.78
N ASP A 66 -3.64 9.88 -18.57
CA ASP A 66 -4.99 9.93 -18.03
C ASP A 66 -4.94 10.55 -16.61
N PRO A 67 -5.18 11.87 -16.49
CA PRO A 67 -5.17 12.57 -15.22
C PRO A 67 -6.15 12.01 -14.18
N SER A 68 -7.29 11.45 -14.62
CA SER A 68 -8.31 10.89 -13.75
C SER A 68 -7.80 9.65 -12.98
N ARG A 69 -6.71 9.04 -13.45
CA ARG A 69 -6.09 7.83 -12.87
C ARG A 69 -4.86 8.10 -12.03
N VAL A 70 -4.67 9.32 -11.56
CA VAL A 70 -3.52 9.67 -10.71
C VAL A 70 -3.43 8.78 -9.46
N GLY A 71 -4.56 8.35 -8.88
CA GLY A 71 -4.57 7.42 -7.75
C GLY A 71 -3.88 6.09 -8.08
N ALA A 72 -4.18 5.46 -9.22
CA ALA A 72 -3.54 4.23 -9.67
C ALA A 72 -2.04 4.44 -9.96
N TRP A 73 -1.68 5.60 -10.50
CA TRP A 73 -0.28 5.98 -10.73
C TRP A 73 0.49 6.11 -9.40
N LEU A 74 -0.10 6.77 -8.39
CA LEU A 74 0.47 6.91 -7.04
C LEU A 74 0.69 5.55 -6.39
N VAL A 75 -0.31 4.66 -6.45
CA VAL A 75 -0.20 3.27 -5.94
C VAL A 75 0.98 2.54 -6.59
N THR A 76 1.07 2.60 -7.91
CA THR A 76 2.13 1.91 -8.65
C THR A 76 3.51 2.48 -8.32
N THR A 77 3.62 3.80 -8.18
CA THR A 77 4.87 4.49 -7.87
C THR A 77 5.32 4.21 -6.44
N ALA A 78 4.43 4.36 -5.46
CA ALA A 78 4.73 4.05 -4.05
C ALA A 78 5.17 2.59 -3.87
N ARG A 79 4.49 1.65 -4.53
CA ARG A 79 4.85 0.24 -4.52
C ARG A 79 6.26 -0.01 -5.07
N ARG A 80 6.60 0.61 -6.20
CA ARG A 80 7.95 0.48 -6.79
C ARG A 80 9.02 0.99 -5.84
N GLU A 81 8.78 2.10 -5.14
CA GLU A 81 9.72 2.64 -4.17
C GLU A 81 9.85 1.74 -2.94
N CYS A 82 8.76 1.18 -2.39
CA CYS A 82 8.82 0.20 -1.32
C CYS A 82 9.70 -1.01 -1.72
N LEU A 83 9.46 -1.58 -2.91
CA LEU A 83 10.23 -2.70 -3.40
C LEU A 83 11.71 -2.34 -3.65
N ARG A 84 11.99 -1.11 -4.07
CA ARG A 84 13.36 -0.61 -4.25
C ARG A 84 14.10 -0.58 -2.91
N LEU A 85 13.48 -0.04 -1.86
CA LEU A 85 14.06 0.02 -0.52
C LEU A 85 14.28 -1.37 0.07
N LEU A 86 13.29 -2.27 -0.03
CA LEU A 86 13.43 -3.64 0.46
C LEU A 86 14.54 -4.41 -0.25
N ARG A 87 14.75 -4.18 -1.55
CA ARG A 87 15.86 -4.79 -2.29
C ARG A 87 17.21 -4.19 -1.90
N ALA A 88 17.26 -2.91 -1.60
CA ALA A 88 18.48 -2.26 -1.10
C ALA A 88 18.86 -2.82 0.28
N ALA A 89 17.91 -2.87 1.22
CA ALA A 89 18.12 -3.44 2.53
C ALA A 89 18.58 -4.91 2.50
N ASN A 90 17.99 -5.74 1.61
CA ASN A 90 18.42 -7.13 1.44
C ASN A 90 19.81 -7.30 0.81
N ARG A 91 20.37 -6.27 0.18
CA ARG A 91 21.75 -6.32 -0.33
C ARG A 91 22.78 -5.89 0.70
N GLU A 92 22.38 -5.17 1.72
CA GLU A 92 23.27 -4.65 2.77
C GLU A 92 23.35 -5.54 4.01
N ILE A 93 22.55 -6.62 4.10
CA ILE A 93 22.55 -7.53 5.25
C ILE A 93 23.23 -8.84 4.85
N PRO A 94 24.42 -9.15 5.41
CA PRO A 94 24.80 -10.52 5.64
C PRO A 94 23.84 -11.07 6.70
N THR A 95 23.25 -12.21 6.41
CA THR A 95 22.35 -13.00 7.23
C THR A 95 22.67 -12.90 8.72
N ASP A 96 21.80 -12.27 9.52
CA ASP A 96 21.40 -12.74 10.83
C ASP A 96 20.25 -11.89 11.39
N ASP A 97 19.23 -12.62 11.78
CA ASP A 97 18.15 -12.41 12.75
C ASP A 97 17.75 -10.99 13.21
N ASP A 98 16.40 -10.86 13.16
CA ASP A 98 15.55 -10.17 14.14
C ASP A 98 15.71 -8.66 14.34
N HIS A 99 14.64 -7.98 14.09
CA HIS A 99 14.10 -6.74 14.70
C HIS A 99 13.50 -5.81 13.64
N SER A 100 12.32 -5.44 13.76
CA SER A 100 11.65 -4.54 14.66
C SER A 100 10.24 -4.23 14.17
N LEU A 101 9.31 -4.54 15.01
CA LEU A 101 7.95 -4.04 14.97
C LEU A 101 7.88 -2.87 15.96
N GLU A 102 8.09 -1.69 15.47
CA GLU A 102 7.62 -0.49 16.16
C GLU A 102 6.74 0.31 15.22
N ALA A 103 5.45 0.07 15.31
CA ALA A 103 4.44 0.91 14.71
C ALA A 103 3.82 1.79 15.75
N ALA A 104 3.89 3.08 15.47
CA ALA A 104 3.50 4.18 16.32
C ALA A 104 2.00 4.25 16.62
N GLU A 105 1.77 4.67 17.82
CA GLU A 105 0.59 4.92 18.62
C GLU A 105 -0.43 5.91 18.05
N ARG A 106 -1.72 5.62 18.31
CA ARG A 106 -2.62 6.54 19.02
C ARG A 106 -3.80 5.75 19.60
N SER A 107 -3.99 5.95 20.88
CA SER A 107 -4.54 5.11 21.93
C SER A 107 -5.96 4.61 21.82
N PRO A 108 -6.18 3.35 22.11
CA PRO A 108 -7.15 2.86 23.07
C PRO A 108 -6.47 2.11 24.22
N THR A 109 -7.22 1.73 25.27
CA THR A 109 -6.70 1.18 26.52
C THR A 109 -5.62 0.10 26.36
N PRO A 110 -4.65 0.00 27.29
CA PRO A 110 -3.49 -0.89 27.17
C PRO A 110 -3.85 -2.36 26.86
N GLU A 111 -4.93 -2.88 27.43
CA GLU A 111 -5.38 -4.26 27.25
C GLU A 111 -6.04 -4.49 25.89
N ALA A 112 -6.85 -3.55 25.39
CA ALA A 112 -7.43 -3.61 24.06
C ALA A 112 -6.38 -3.42 22.96
N MET A 113 -5.30 -2.66 23.27
CA MET A 113 -4.13 -2.54 22.39
C MET A 113 -3.34 -3.83 22.31
N LEU A 114 -3.12 -4.51 23.44
CA LEU A 114 -2.37 -5.77 23.48
C LEU A 114 -3.05 -6.84 22.62
N LEU A 115 -4.35 -7.05 22.81
CA LEU A 115 -5.14 -8.00 22.02
C LEU A 115 -5.24 -7.64 20.53
N ARG A 116 -5.37 -6.35 20.20
CA ARG A 116 -5.35 -5.89 18.81
C ARG A 116 -3.97 -6.07 18.19
N THR A 117 -2.91 -5.81 18.95
CA THR A 117 -1.52 -5.94 18.49
C THR A 117 -1.16 -7.40 18.24
N GLU A 118 -1.56 -8.33 19.12
CA GLU A 118 -1.29 -9.76 18.94
C GLU A 118 -2.06 -10.33 17.74
N ARG A 119 -3.35 -10.03 17.61
CA ARG A 119 -4.14 -10.44 16.44
C ARG A 119 -3.59 -9.85 15.14
N ALA A 120 -3.21 -8.58 15.17
CA ALA A 120 -2.59 -7.92 14.03
C ALA A 120 -1.24 -8.58 13.67
N ARG A 121 -0.39 -8.89 14.67
CA ARG A 121 0.89 -9.58 14.47
C ARG A 121 0.71 -10.95 13.82
N ILE A 122 -0.27 -11.74 14.28
CA ILE A 122 -0.57 -13.06 13.71
C ILE A 122 -1.01 -12.91 12.24
N ILE A 123 -1.94 -11.99 11.97
CA ILE A 123 -2.43 -11.73 10.61
C ILE A 123 -1.28 -11.25 9.71
N TRP A 124 -0.45 -10.31 10.17
CA TRP A 124 0.68 -9.80 9.40
C TRP A 124 1.77 -10.84 9.18
N ARG A 125 2.02 -11.73 10.14
CA ARG A 125 2.94 -12.86 9.97
C ARG A 125 2.44 -13.80 8.88
N ALA A 126 1.17 -14.21 8.93
CA ALA A 126 0.56 -15.04 7.91
C ALA A 126 0.53 -14.35 6.53
N PHE A 127 0.23 -13.04 6.51
CA PHE A 127 0.21 -12.24 5.29
C PHE A 127 1.60 -12.15 4.62
N ARG A 128 2.67 -11.96 5.39
CA ARG A 128 4.06 -11.93 4.86
C ARG A 128 4.50 -13.26 4.26
N ARG A 129 3.88 -14.37 4.63
CA ARG A 129 4.13 -15.70 4.06
C ARG A 129 3.37 -15.99 2.76
N LEU A 130 2.51 -15.07 2.32
CA LEU A 130 1.87 -15.16 1.01
C LEU A 130 2.90 -14.90 -0.09
N GLU A 131 2.61 -15.42 -1.29
CA GLU A 131 3.35 -15.03 -2.49
C GLU A 131 3.25 -13.51 -2.71
N ALA A 132 4.32 -12.90 -3.22
CA ALA A 132 4.39 -11.45 -3.44
C ALA A 132 3.17 -10.92 -4.22
N ARG A 133 2.75 -11.64 -5.27
CA ARG A 133 1.60 -11.27 -6.09
C ARG A 133 0.28 -11.25 -5.30
N CYS A 134 0.08 -12.20 -4.39
CA CYS A 134 -1.07 -12.22 -3.48
C CYS A 134 -1.04 -11.08 -2.47
N GLN A 135 0.14 -10.82 -1.89
CA GLN A 135 0.31 -9.70 -0.96
C GLN A 135 -0.06 -8.37 -1.64
N GLU A 136 0.46 -8.15 -2.84
CA GLU A 136 0.24 -6.93 -3.61
C GLU A 136 -1.23 -6.73 -3.96
N LEU A 137 -1.88 -7.79 -4.47
CA LEU A 137 -3.29 -7.74 -4.83
C LEU A 137 -4.18 -7.45 -3.62
N LEU A 138 -3.94 -8.14 -2.51
CA LEU A 138 -4.72 -7.92 -1.28
C LEU A 138 -4.46 -6.54 -0.68
N ARG A 139 -3.24 -6.01 -0.78
CA ARG A 139 -2.95 -4.62 -0.38
C ARG A 139 -3.77 -3.62 -1.20
N ALA A 140 -3.75 -3.75 -2.52
CA ALA A 140 -4.49 -2.85 -3.40
C ALA A 140 -6.00 -2.89 -3.15
N LEU A 141 -6.56 -4.09 -2.94
CA LEU A 141 -8.00 -4.28 -2.81
C LEU A 141 -8.56 -4.04 -1.41
N LEU A 142 -7.76 -4.22 -0.36
CA LEU A 142 -8.27 -4.25 1.03
C LEU A 142 -7.64 -3.21 1.95
N LEU A 143 -6.42 -2.75 1.66
CA LEU A 143 -5.65 -1.89 2.56
C LEU A 143 -5.44 -0.49 2.01
N ALA A 144 -5.63 -0.28 0.71
CA ALA A 144 -5.58 1.04 0.11
C ALA A 144 -6.79 1.89 0.55
N GLN A 145 -6.56 3.18 0.79
CA GLN A 145 -7.64 4.15 1.05
C GLN A 145 -7.41 5.38 0.15
N PRO A 146 -8.34 5.66 -0.77
CA PRO A 146 -9.52 4.87 -1.11
C PRO A 146 -9.17 3.49 -1.67
N THR A 147 -10.05 2.51 -1.49
CA THR A 147 -9.88 1.17 -2.06
C THR A 147 -9.91 1.24 -3.57
N MET A 148 -8.96 0.57 -4.23
CA MET A 148 -8.94 0.51 -5.69
C MET A 148 -10.11 -0.32 -6.22
N SER A 149 -10.73 0.17 -7.27
CA SER A 149 -11.70 -0.60 -8.03
C SER A 149 -11.04 -1.79 -8.75
N TYR A 150 -11.81 -2.79 -9.11
CA TYR A 150 -11.30 -3.92 -9.89
C TYR A 150 -10.71 -3.51 -11.25
N ALA A 151 -11.23 -2.44 -11.86
CA ALA A 151 -10.71 -1.91 -13.11
C ALA A 151 -9.31 -1.31 -12.93
N GLU A 152 -9.11 -0.49 -11.89
CA GLU A 152 -7.80 0.09 -11.55
C GLU A 152 -6.77 -0.98 -11.19
N VAL A 153 -7.18 -2.00 -10.43
CA VAL A 153 -6.31 -3.13 -10.11
C VAL A 153 -5.95 -3.93 -11.35
N ALA A 154 -6.92 -4.20 -12.25
CA ALA A 154 -6.69 -4.91 -13.50
C ALA A 154 -5.61 -4.23 -14.35
N GLU A 155 -5.72 -2.92 -14.46
CA GLU A 155 -4.74 -2.11 -15.20
C GLU A 155 -3.38 -2.08 -14.50
N ALA A 156 -3.34 -1.80 -13.19
CA ALA A 156 -2.09 -1.72 -12.43
C ALA A 156 -1.29 -3.03 -12.43
N PHE A 157 -2.00 -4.17 -12.51
CA PHE A 157 -1.41 -5.52 -12.51
C PHE A 157 -1.29 -6.15 -13.89
N GLY A 158 -1.75 -5.47 -14.94
CA GLY A 158 -1.72 -5.98 -16.32
C GLY A 158 -2.50 -7.29 -16.49
N MET A 159 -3.67 -7.41 -15.84
CA MET A 159 -4.49 -8.64 -15.88
C MET A 159 -5.94 -8.34 -16.27
N PRO A 160 -6.67 -9.32 -16.86
CA PRO A 160 -8.09 -9.16 -17.16
C PRO A 160 -8.90 -8.89 -15.88
N ILE A 161 -9.84 -7.94 -15.93
CA ILE A 161 -10.68 -7.58 -14.80
C ILE A 161 -11.44 -8.78 -14.20
N GLY A 162 -11.91 -9.70 -15.05
CA GLY A 162 -12.61 -10.92 -14.62
C GLY A 162 -11.75 -11.92 -13.87
N SER A 163 -10.41 -11.82 -13.93
CA SER A 163 -9.50 -12.69 -13.20
C SER A 163 -9.24 -12.24 -11.75
N ILE A 164 -9.54 -10.98 -11.41
CA ILE A 164 -9.24 -10.40 -10.09
C ILE A 164 -10.03 -11.09 -8.99
N GLY A 165 -11.34 -11.29 -9.16
CA GLY A 165 -12.19 -11.98 -8.20
C GLY A 165 -11.69 -13.38 -7.83
N PRO A 166 -11.49 -14.27 -8.81
CA PRO A 166 -10.92 -15.61 -8.58
C PRO A 166 -9.52 -15.59 -7.93
N ILE A 167 -8.64 -14.67 -8.34
CA ILE A 167 -7.30 -14.58 -7.74
C ILE A 167 -7.39 -14.08 -6.30
N ARG A 168 -8.18 -13.03 -6.03
CA ARG A 168 -8.46 -12.55 -4.67
C ARG A 168 -8.94 -13.67 -3.76
N ALA A 169 -9.92 -14.47 -4.22
CA ALA A 169 -10.46 -15.59 -3.44
C ALA A 169 -9.35 -16.60 -3.08
N ARG A 170 -8.52 -17.01 -4.05
CA ARG A 170 -7.38 -17.90 -3.82
C ARG A 170 -6.37 -17.33 -2.84
N CYS A 171 -6.05 -16.05 -2.94
CA CYS A 171 -5.11 -15.38 -2.01
C CYS A 171 -5.68 -15.32 -0.59
N LEU A 172 -6.98 -15.05 -0.43
CA LEU A 172 -7.64 -15.08 0.88
C LEU A 172 -7.67 -16.50 1.48
N ASP A 173 -7.89 -17.52 0.65
CA ASP A 173 -7.85 -18.93 1.11
C ASP A 173 -6.44 -19.36 1.51
N GLN A 174 -5.41 -18.90 0.81
CA GLN A 174 -4.03 -19.10 1.25
C GLN A 174 -3.75 -18.43 2.58
N LEU A 175 -4.23 -17.17 2.77
CA LEU A 175 -4.09 -16.46 4.04
C LEU A 175 -4.78 -17.20 5.19
N ARG A 176 -6.03 -17.66 4.98
CA ARG A 176 -6.76 -18.45 5.98
C ARG A 176 -6.03 -19.73 6.39
N ARG A 177 -5.46 -20.46 5.43
CA ARG A 177 -4.68 -21.67 5.72
C ARG A 177 -3.44 -21.38 6.55
N LYS A 178 -2.74 -20.27 6.23
CA LYS A 178 -1.55 -19.85 6.99
C LYS A 178 -1.91 -19.37 8.40
N LEU A 179 -3.05 -18.73 8.59
CA LEU A 179 -3.57 -18.35 9.90
C LEU A 179 -3.95 -19.58 10.74
N GLY A 180 -4.59 -20.59 10.13
CA GLY A 180 -4.93 -21.85 10.82
C GLY A 180 -3.70 -22.63 11.26
N SER A 181 -2.60 -22.60 10.50
CA SER A 181 -1.36 -23.26 10.90
C SER A 181 -0.63 -22.53 12.04
N ASP A 182 -0.77 -21.21 12.16
CA ASP A 182 -0.14 -20.43 13.24
C ASP A 182 -0.90 -20.54 14.57
N VAL A 183 -2.21 -20.85 14.55
CA VAL A 183 -3.04 -21.04 15.76
C VAL A 183 -2.83 -22.46 16.37
N SER A 184 -2.48 -23.43 15.56
CA SER A 184 -2.27 -24.82 15.99
C SER A 184 -0.93 -25.06 16.70
N PHE A 185 -0.04 -24.07 16.79
CA PHE A 185 1.26 -24.16 17.48
C PHE A 185 1.28 -23.48 18.87
N SER A 186 0.11 -23.07 19.40
CA SER A 186 0.01 -22.36 20.68
C SER A 186 -0.77 -23.15 21.75
N ASP A 187 -0.83 -24.48 21.63
CA ASP A 187 -1.27 -25.41 22.70
C ASP A 187 -0.08 -26.19 23.26
#